data_5931831212d16faced8fd5176bafc293
#
_entry.id   5931831212d16faced8fd5176bafc293
#
_cell.length_a   1.000
_cell.length_b   1.000
_cell.length_c   1.000
_cell.angle_alpha   90.00
_cell.angle_beta   90.00
_cell.angle_gamma   90.00
#
_symmetry.space_group_name_H-M   'P 1'
#
loop_
_entity.id
_entity.type
_entity.pdbx_description
1 polymer ?
#
loop_
_entity_poly.entity_id
_entity_poly.type
_entity_poly.pdbx_seq_one_letter_code
_entity_poly.pdbx_strand_id
1 'polypeptide(L)'
;MSTQTPKQLGGIDFGLMDPETYRDISATKVITADTYDDDGYPIDMGLMDPRLGVIDPGLECRTCGQHSGSCPGHFGHIELAAPVIHVGFTTLIRRLLRATCRECGRLTLTQMEMEEFRDELDRAEDLGKDPDTVLKAAVRQARKAGSCPHCGEPQADIKHEKPTTYYEVQDVLSGEYSEIIAEAMQPDDEDEDDEGMSPQALSDETGIPLDRINQILGGEFRPRDEGRRALEKALDVDLTEEDMNKLMASDIRDWFEAIPDDDIEVLGIDAADSRPEWMIMTVLPVPPVTARP
;
A
#
# COMPACT_ATOMS: atom_id res chain seq x y z
N MET A 1 29.62 26.24 -37.71
CA MET A 1 29.76 26.50 -36.25
C MET A 1 28.38 26.42 -35.66
N SER A 2 28.10 25.35 -34.96
CA SER A 2 26.78 25.20 -34.28
C SER A 2 26.81 26.05 -33.00
N THR A 3 26.07 27.12 -33.00
CA THR A 3 25.85 27.95 -31.81
C THR A 3 24.94 27.17 -30.87
N GLN A 4 25.53 26.32 -30.02
CA GLN A 4 24.78 25.74 -28.91
C GLN A 4 24.46 26.87 -27.95
N THR A 5 23.19 27.24 -27.88
CA THR A 5 22.67 28.12 -26.82
C THR A 5 22.95 27.39 -25.48
N PRO A 6 23.67 28.02 -24.53
CA PRO A 6 23.91 27.36 -23.24
C PRO A 6 22.58 27.06 -22.56
N LYS A 7 22.35 25.76 -22.26
CA LYS A 7 21.20 25.34 -21.48
C LYS A 7 21.39 25.80 -20.04
N GLN A 8 20.37 26.42 -19.48
CA GLN A 8 20.31 26.78 -18.06
C GLN A 8 19.46 25.74 -17.34
N LEU A 9 19.88 25.37 -16.14
CA LEU A 9 19.10 24.51 -15.26
C LEU A 9 17.87 25.30 -14.80
N GLY A 10 16.66 24.84 -15.12
CA GLY A 10 15.41 25.50 -14.77
C GLY A 10 14.84 25.01 -13.43
N GLY A 11 15.04 23.75 -13.12
CA GLY A 11 14.57 23.11 -11.89
C GLY A 11 15.18 21.72 -11.72
N ILE A 12 14.97 21.14 -10.56
CA ILE A 12 15.32 19.74 -10.24
C ILE A 12 14.10 19.12 -9.58
N ASP A 13 13.56 18.09 -10.21
CA ASP A 13 12.46 17.32 -9.68
C ASP A 13 12.99 15.99 -9.13
N PHE A 14 12.43 15.55 -8.00
CA PHE A 14 12.80 14.29 -7.34
C PHE A 14 11.70 13.26 -7.56
N GLY A 15 11.98 12.28 -8.39
CA GLY A 15 11.10 11.15 -8.66
C GLY A 15 11.55 9.86 -7.99
N LEU A 16 10.75 8.81 -8.16
CA LEU A 16 11.15 7.45 -7.84
C LEU A 16 11.86 6.87 -9.06
N MET A 17 12.96 6.18 -8.83
CA MET A 17 13.66 5.50 -9.90
C MET A 17 13.12 4.08 -10.07
N ASP A 18 12.79 3.71 -11.30
CA ASP A 18 12.33 2.37 -11.62
C ASP A 18 13.45 1.33 -11.50
N PRO A 19 13.12 0.05 -11.29
CA PRO A 19 14.11 -1.01 -11.15
C PRO A 19 15.00 -1.24 -12.37
N GLU A 20 14.55 -0.95 -13.59
CA GLU A 20 15.35 -1.12 -14.81
C GLU A 20 16.39 -0.03 -14.90
N THR A 21 16.03 1.21 -14.65
CA THR A 21 16.97 2.33 -14.57
C THR A 21 18.06 2.07 -13.52
N TYR A 22 17.71 1.48 -12.35
CA TYR A 22 18.74 1.07 -11.38
C TYR A 22 19.72 0.04 -11.95
N ARG A 23 19.26 -0.93 -12.73
CA ARG A 23 20.13 -1.92 -13.37
C ARG A 23 21.01 -1.27 -14.42
N ASP A 24 20.49 -0.36 -15.21
CA ASP A 24 21.19 0.29 -16.31
C ASP A 24 22.31 1.21 -15.84
N ILE A 25 22.10 1.97 -14.76
CA ILE A 25 23.14 2.85 -14.19
C ILE A 25 24.15 2.08 -13.33
N SER A 26 23.88 0.83 -13.01
CA SER A 26 24.70 0.02 -12.12
C SER A 26 25.92 -0.55 -12.82
N ALA A 27 27.10 -0.28 -12.26
CA ALA A 27 28.34 -0.86 -12.74
C ALA A 27 28.49 -2.36 -12.43
N THR A 28 27.81 -2.85 -11.38
CA THR A 28 27.85 -4.26 -10.98
C THR A 28 26.70 -4.66 -10.08
N LYS A 29 26.31 -5.93 -10.19
CA LYS A 29 25.43 -6.58 -9.22
C LYS A 29 26.26 -7.04 -8.01
N VAL A 30 25.78 -6.73 -6.80
CA VAL A 30 26.37 -7.18 -5.55
C VAL A 30 25.61 -8.42 -5.07
N ILE A 31 26.35 -9.51 -4.81
CA ILE A 31 25.76 -10.82 -4.42
C ILE A 31 26.28 -11.32 -3.07
N THR A 32 27.36 -10.75 -2.52
CA THR A 32 27.90 -11.09 -1.22
C THR A 32 28.12 -9.86 -0.36
N ALA A 33 27.98 -10.03 0.95
CA ALA A 33 28.26 -8.99 1.93
C ALA A 33 29.78 -8.85 2.22
N ASP A 34 30.59 -9.81 1.77
CA ASP A 34 32.01 -9.80 2.01
C ASP A 34 32.66 -8.60 1.31
N THR A 35 33.67 -8.04 1.95
CA THR A 35 34.33 -6.81 1.48
C THR A 35 35.72 -7.09 0.92
N TYR A 36 36.57 -7.77 1.69
CA TYR A 36 37.96 -8.09 1.36
C TYR A 36 38.23 -9.57 1.59
N ASP A 37 39.14 -10.11 0.81
CA ASP A 37 39.67 -11.47 0.99
C ASP A 37 40.74 -11.52 2.10
N ASP A 38 41.31 -12.71 2.33
CA ASP A 38 42.33 -12.95 3.36
C ASP A 38 43.65 -12.22 3.07
N ASP A 39 43.88 -11.85 1.82
CA ASP A 39 45.06 -11.09 1.37
C ASP A 39 44.80 -9.56 1.38
N GLY A 40 43.61 -9.13 1.74
CA GLY A 40 43.21 -7.73 1.82
C GLY A 40 42.78 -7.10 0.50
N TYR A 41 42.50 -7.90 -0.53
CA TYR A 41 41.96 -7.39 -1.81
C TYR A 41 40.44 -7.38 -1.81
N PRO A 42 39.81 -6.36 -2.46
CA PRO A 42 38.36 -6.30 -2.60
C PRO A 42 37.80 -7.51 -3.37
N ILE A 43 36.75 -8.10 -2.81
CA ILE A 43 36.06 -9.27 -3.40
C ILE A 43 35.19 -8.83 -4.57
N ASP A 44 35.28 -9.53 -5.69
CA ASP A 44 34.43 -9.33 -6.86
C ASP A 44 32.96 -9.62 -6.50
N MET A 45 32.03 -8.78 -6.97
CA MET A 45 30.60 -8.81 -6.63
C MET A 45 30.29 -8.64 -5.13
N GLY A 46 31.25 -8.19 -4.35
CA GLY A 46 31.09 -7.80 -2.96
C GLY A 46 30.77 -6.32 -2.79
N LEU A 47 30.57 -5.91 -1.54
CA LEU A 47 30.25 -4.50 -1.23
C LEU A 47 31.40 -3.54 -1.55
N MET A 48 32.65 -4.02 -1.63
CA MET A 48 33.81 -3.21 -1.97
C MET A 48 34.37 -3.49 -3.40
N ASP A 49 33.55 -4.08 -4.27
CA ASP A 49 33.92 -4.39 -5.63
C ASP A 49 34.59 -3.18 -6.34
N PRO A 50 35.78 -3.33 -6.96
CA PRO A 50 36.49 -2.23 -7.64
C PRO A 50 35.68 -1.56 -8.76
N ARG A 51 34.63 -2.16 -9.25
CA ARG A 51 33.70 -1.54 -10.20
C ARG A 51 32.80 -0.45 -9.57
N LEU A 52 32.59 -0.48 -8.24
CA LEU A 52 31.88 0.56 -7.52
C LEU A 52 32.68 1.81 -7.21
N GLY A 53 33.97 1.78 -7.58
CA GLY A 53 34.94 2.81 -7.29
C GLY A 53 36.05 2.31 -6.37
N VAL A 54 37.09 3.09 -6.22
CA VAL A 54 38.27 2.73 -5.42
C VAL A 54 38.63 3.84 -4.44
N ILE A 55 38.91 3.46 -3.21
CA ILE A 55 39.39 4.35 -2.13
C ILE A 55 40.85 3.99 -1.72
N ASP A 56 41.26 2.75 -1.94
CA ASP A 56 42.57 2.27 -1.54
C ASP A 56 43.66 2.76 -2.51
N PRO A 57 44.80 3.26 -1.98
CA PRO A 57 45.91 3.66 -2.81
C PRO A 57 46.48 2.49 -3.62
N GLY A 58 46.71 2.71 -4.90
CA GLY A 58 47.29 1.71 -5.79
C GLY A 58 46.27 0.83 -6.51
N LEU A 59 45.00 0.90 -6.20
CA LEU A 59 43.96 0.24 -6.95
C LEU A 59 43.42 1.14 -8.07
N GLU A 60 43.01 0.51 -9.15
CA GLU A 60 42.39 1.14 -10.31
C GLU A 60 40.91 0.73 -10.41
N CYS A 61 40.02 1.70 -10.64
CA CYS A 61 38.60 1.43 -10.83
C CYS A 61 38.36 0.68 -12.13
N ARG A 62 37.74 -0.49 -12.06
CA ARG A 62 37.46 -1.33 -13.23
C ARG A 62 36.39 -0.77 -14.18
N THR A 63 35.62 0.24 -13.73
CA THR A 63 34.58 0.89 -14.54
C THR A 63 35.11 2.08 -15.32
N CYS A 64 35.89 2.96 -14.70
CA CYS A 64 36.38 4.19 -15.34
C CYS A 64 37.92 4.26 -15.55
N GLY A 65 38.69 3.29 -15.05
CA GLY A 65 40.15 3.27 -15.16
C GLY A 65 40.89 4.33 -14.32
N GLN A 66 40.17 4.99 -13.40
CA GLN A 66 40.77 6.02 -12.55
C GLN A 66 41.17 5.47 -11.18
N HIS A 67 42.16 6.15 -10.56
CA HIS A 67 42.66 5.81 -9.23
C HIS A 67 41.90 6.51 -8.12
N SER A 68 42.19 6.11 -6.88
CA SER A 68 41.69 6.76 -5.67
C SER A 68 41.86 8.28 -5.72
N GLY A 69 40.83 9.02 -5.33
CA GLY A 69 40.80 10.49 -5.35
C GLY A 69 40.41 11.12 -6.70
N SER A 70 40.47 10.36 -7.80
CA SER A 70 40.00 10.81 -9.13
C SER A 70 38.74 10.10 -9.61
N CYS A 71 38.48 8.89 -9.13
CA CYS A 71 37.29 8.13 -9.45
C CYS A 71 36.05 8.78 -8.78
N PRO A 72 34.98 9.13 -9.55
CA PRO A 72 33.78 9.71 -9.01
C PRO A 72 32.97 8.69 -8.20
N GLY A 73 33.23 7.41 -8.37
CA GLY A 73 32.41 6.31 -7.87
C GLY A 73 31.28 5.93 -8.81
N HIS A 74 30.83 4.70 -8.71
CA HIS A 74 29.78 4.12 -9.56
C HIS A 74 28.77 3.39 -8.69
N PHE A 75 27.50 3.48 -9.05
CA PHE A 75 26.43 2.75 -8.37
C PHE A 75 26.52 1.25 -8.68
N GLY A 76 26.12 0.44 -7.72
CA GLY A 76 25.81 -0.96 -7.88
C GLY A 76 24.34 -1.22 -7.53
N HIS A 77 23.92 -2.48 -7.63
CA HIS A 77 22.60 -2.89 -7.18
C HIS A 77 22.62 -4.27 -6.53
N ILE A 78 21.60 -4.52 -5.73
CA ILE A 78 21.28 -5.85 -5.16
C ILE A 78 19.89 -6.22 -5.66
N GLU A 79 19.77 -7.39 -6.30
CA GLU A 79 18.49 -7.98 -6.62
C GLU A 79 17.90 -8.60 -5.35
N LEU A 80 16.72 -8.17 -4.97
CA LEU A 80 16.02 -8.70 -3.82
C LEU A 80 15.32 -10.01 -4.20
N ALA A 81 15.37 -11.00 -3.32
CA ALA A 81 14.70 -12.30 -3.52
C ALA A 81 13.16 -12.19 -3.47
N ALA A 82 12.66 -11.18 -2.77
CA ALA A 82 11.24 -10.83 -2.71
C ALA A 82 11.09 -9.30 -2.63
N PRO A 83 9.96 -8.74 -3.09
CA PRO A 83 9.68 -7.31 -2.97
C PRO A 83 9.69 -6.85 -1.51
N VAL A 84 10.18 -5.64 -1.25
CA VAL A 84 10.26 -5.04 0.09
C VAL A 84 9.68 -3.63 0.07
N ILE A 85 8.82 -3.34 1.04
CA ILE A 85 8.21 -2.02 1.21
C ILE A 85 9.27 -1.02 1.69
N HIS A 86 9.42 0.09 0.97
CA HIS A 86 10.32 1.16 1.37
C HIS A 86 9.74 1.93 2.57
N VAL A 87 10.46 1.95 3.70
CA VAL A 87 9.99 2.53 4.97
C VAL A 87 9.62 4.02 4.91
N GLY A 88 10.25 4.78 4.00
CA GLY A 88 9.97 6.20 3.80
C GLY A 88 8.60 6.49 3.20
N PHE A 89 7.99 5.52 2.50
CA PHE A 89 6.73 5.70 1.79
C PHE A 89 5.52 5.05 2.46
N THR A 90 5.66 4.48 3.66
CA THR A 90 4.60 3.75 4.35
C THR A 90 3.30 4.54 4.51
N THR A 91 3.40 5.85 4.76
CA THR A 91 2.21 6.71 4.88
C THR A 91 1.51 6.92 3.54
N LEU A 92 2.28 7.07 2.46
CA LEU A 92 1.75 7.24 1.10
C LEU A 92 1.13 5.92 0.63
N ILE A 93 1.83 4.81 0.79
CA ILE A 93 1.32 3.46 0.49
C ILE A 93 -0.04 3.24 1.16
N ARG A 94 -0.15 3.51 2.47
CA ARG A 94 -1.44 3.41 3.17
C ARG A 94 -2.53 4.29 2.57
N ARG A 95 -2.19 5.50 2.13
CA ARG A 95 -3.16 6.41 1.50
C ARG A 95 -3.67 5.85 0.18
N LEU A 96 -2.77 5.32 -0.64
CA LEU A 96 -3.10 4.74 -1.93
C LEU A 96 -3.96 3.48 -1.78
N LEU A 97 -3.57 2.54 -0.92
CA LEU A 97 -4.34 1.33 -0.62
C LEU A 97 -5.78 1.63 -0.18
N ARG A 98 -6.00 2.76 0.51
CA ARG A 98 -7.34 3.19 0.96
C ARG A 98 -8.11 4.01 -0.06
N ALA A 99 -7.49 4.43 -1.14
CA ALA A 99 -8.09 5.27 -2.18
C ALA A 99 -8.29 4.54 -3.50
N THR A 100 -7.73 3.35 -3.64
CA THR A 100 -7.78 2.54 -4.86
C THR A 100 -8.44 1.19 -4.62
N CYS A 101 -9.08 0.65 -5.62
CA CYS A 101 -9.72 -0.66 -5.56
C CYS A 101 -8.70 -1.78 -5.80
N ARG A 102 -8.73 -2.82 -4.98
CA ARG A 102 -7.85 -3.99 -5.13
C ARG A 102 -8.08 -4.74 -6.43
N GLU A 103 -9.35 -4.92 -6.84
CA GLU A 103 -9.70 -5.74 -7.99
C GLU A 103 -9.40 -5.07 -9.33
N CYS A 104 -9.70 -3.77 -9.48
CA CYS A 104 -9.54 -3.08 -10.75
C CYS A 104 -8.43 -2.03 -10.78
N GLY A 105 -7.74 -1.79 -9.67
CA GLY A 105 -6.66 -0.80 -9.53
C GLY A 105 -7.12 0.65 -9.56
N ARG A 106 -8.38 0.94 -9.93
CA ARG A 106 -8.86 2.31 -10.12
C ARG A 106 -9.10 3.05 -8.81
N LEU A 107 -8.99 4.38 -8.85
CA LEU A 107 -9.44 5.23 -7.75
C LEU A 107 -10.92 4.98 -7.46
N THR A 108 -11.28 4.94 -6.18
CA THR A 108 -12.66 4.75 -5.73
C THR A 108 -13.47 6.04 -5.81
N LEU A 109 -13.27 6.78 -6.90
CA LEU A 109 -14.03 7.97 -7.31
C LEU A 109 -14.87 7.65 -8.54
N THR A 110 -16.02 8.27 -8.64
CA THR A 110 -16.83 8.21 -9.87
C THR A 110 -16.14 8.96 -10.99
N GLN A 111 -16.49 8.66 -12.25
CA GLN A 111 -15.93 9.35 -13.41
C GLN A 111 -16.15 10.88 -13.34
N MET A 112 -17.29 11.31 -12.85
CA MET A 112 -17.62 12.72 -12.71
C MET A 112 -16.74 13.41 -11.64
N GLU A 113 -16.53 12.77 -10.49
CA GLU A 113 -15.62 13.27 -9.45
C GLU A 113 -14.17 13.33 -9.96
N MET A 114 -13.73 12.36 -10.75
CA MET A 114 -12.41 12.36 -11.36
C MET A 114 -12.21 13.58 -12.29
N GLU A 115 -13.19 13.89 -13.12
CA GLU A 115 -13.17 15.03 -14.02
C GLU A 115 -13.19 16.36 -13.23
N GLU A 116 -14.01 16.46 -12.18
CA GLU A 116 -14.06 17.64 -11.30
C GLU A 116 -12.69 17.89 -10.62
N PHE A 117 -12.04 16.87 -10.09
CA PHE A 117 -10.73 17.02 -9.45
C PHE A 117 -9.62 17.36 -10.45
N ARG A 118 -9.65 16.85 -11.68
CA ARG A 118 -8.73 17.26 -12.75
C ARG A 118 -8.90 18.73 -13.09
N ASP A 119 -10.13 19.18 -13.30
CA ASP A 119 -10.42 20.58 -13.56
C ASP A 119 -9.99 21.51 -12.42
N GLU A 120 -10.05 21.04 -11.17
CA GLU A 120 -9.57 21.78 -10.00
C GLU A 120 -8.05 21.82 -9.94
N LEU A 121 -7.35 20.75 -10.31
CA LEU A 121 -5.89 20.70 -10.38
C LEU A 121 -5.37 21.65 -11.45
N ASP A 122 -5.92 21.61 -12.67
CA ASP A 122 -5.55 22.51 -13.77
C ASP A 122 -5.76 23.98 -13.38
N ARG A 123 -6.87 24.29 -12.70
CA ARG A 123 -7.12 25.65 -12.19
C ARG A 123 -6.15 26.06 -11.09
N ALA A 124 -5.72 25.13 -10.25
CA ALA A 124 -4.75 25.41 -9.19
C ALA A 124 -3.38 25.73 -9.79
N GLU A 125 -2.95 24.97 -10.80
CA GLU A 125 -1.71 25.23 -11.54
C GLU A 125 -1.74 26.55 -12.30
N ASP A 126 -2.79 26.84 -13.04
CA ASP A 126 -2.97 28.12 -13.76
C ASP A 126 -2.92 29.34 -12.84
N LEU A 127 -3.40 29.19 -11.62
CA LEU A 127 -3.40 30.25 -10.60
C LEU A 127 -2.11 30.29 -9.76
N GLY A 128 -1.16 29.38 -10.00
CA GLY A 128 0.07 29.23 -9.21
C GLY A 128 -0.21 28.86 -7.73
N LYS A 129 -1.31 28.18 -7.46
CA LYS A 129 -1.67 27.67 -6.14
C LYS A 129 -1.08 26.29 -5.94
N ASP A 130 -0.84 25.94 -4.67
CA ASP A 130 -0.37 24.61 -4.29
C ASP A 130 -1.46 23.56 -4.58
N PRO A 131 -1.24 22.59 -5.50
CA PRO A 131 -2.17 21.54 -5.84
C PRO A 131 -2.46 20.56 -4.69
N ASP A 132 -1.60 20.52 -3.69
CA ASP A 132 -1.62 19.59 -2.54
C ASP A 132 -2.97 19.58 -1.79
N THR A 133 -3.69 20.71 -1.82
CA THR A 133 -5.01 20.83 -1.18
C THR A 133 -6.08 20.04 -1.94
N VAL A 134 -6.04 20.10 -3.27
CA VAL A 134 -6.97 19.38 -4.17
C VAL A 134 -6.69 17.89 -4.09
N LEU A 135 -5.42 17.48 -4.16
CA LEU A 135 -4.98 16.10 -4.03
C LEU A 135 -5.42 15.46 -2.71
N LYS A 136 -5.25 16.18 -1.61
CA LYS A 136 -5.74 15.71 -0.29
C LYS A 136 -7.26 15.58 -0.24
N ALA A 137 -7.98 16.44 -0.96
CA ALA A 137 -9.45 16.35 -1.05
C ALA A 137 -9.88 15.12 -1.85
N ALA A 138 -9.27 14.87 -3.01
CA ALA A 138 -9.53 13.70 -3.87
C ALA A 138 -9.30 12.38 -3.09
N VAL A 139 -8.14 12.23 -2.45
CA VAL A 139 -7.84 11.05 -1.63
C VAL A 139 -8.80 10.90 -0.46
N ARG A 140 -9.24 12.01 0.17
CA ARG A 140 -10.21 11.97 1.26
C ARG A 140 -11.58 11.53 0.78
N GLN A 141 -11.98 11.93 -0.42
CA GLN A 141 -13.25 11.55 -1.02
C GLN A 141 -13.23 10.07 -1.42
N ALA A 142 -12.19 9.63 -2.13
CA ALA A 142 -11.99 8.24 -2.52
C ALA A 142 -12.11 7.27 -1.32
N ARG A 143 -11.49 7.61 -0.21
CA ARG A 143 -11.51 6.79 1.02
C ARG A 143 -12.86 6.63 1.70
N LYS A 144 -13.89 7.36 1.28
CA LYS A 144 -15.25 7.26 1.86
C LYS A 144 -16.12 6.25 1.11
N ALA A 145 -15.69 5.78 -0.05
CA ALA A 145 -16.44 4.83 -0.84
C ALA A 145 -16.50 3.47 -0.12
N GLY A 146 -17.69 2.98 0.17
CA GLY A 146 -17.88 1.63 0.72
C GLY A 146 -17.79 0.53 -0.33
N SER A 147 -17.92 0.88 -1.63
CA SER A 147 -17.73 -0.02 -2.76
C SER A 147 -17.12 0.74 -3.94
N CYS A 148 -16.41 0.03 -4.78
CA CYS A 148 -15.81 0.60 -5.97
C CYS A 148 -16.88 1.02 -6.99
N PRO A 149 -16.92 2.28 -7.46
CA PRO A 149 -17.90 2.72 -8.45
C PRO A 149 -17.68 2.12 -9.85
N HIS A 150 -16.52 1.51 -10.11
CA HIS A 150 -16.15 0.96 -11.41
C HIS A 150 -16.47 -0.53 -11.54
N CYS A 151 -16.17 -1.34 -10.51
CA CYS A 151 -16.37 -2.79 -10.53
C CYS A 151 -17.42 -3.28 -9.53
N GLY A 152 -17.84 -2.44 -8.58
CA GLY A 152 -18.83 -2.78 -7.54
C GLY A 152 -18.25 -3.52 -6.33
N GLU A 153 -16.95 -3.83 -6.31
CA GLU A 153 -16.32 -4.57 -5.23
C GLU A 153 -16.34 -3.77 -3.91
N PRO A 154 -16.74 -4.40 -2.77
CA PRO A 154 -16.65 -3.78 -1.47
C PRO A 154 -15.22 -3.38 -1.12
N GLN A 155 -15.06 -2.21 -0.49
CA GLN A 155 -13.75 -1.73 -0.08
C GLN A 155 -13.48 -2.10 1.38
N ALA A 156 -12.41 -2.89 1.61
CA ALA A 156 -11.93 -3.21 2.94
C ALA A 156 -11.23 -2.00 3.60
N ASP A 157 -11.26 -1.89 4.91
CA ASP A 157 -10.41 -0.92 5.60
C ASP A 157 -8.96 -1.43 5.66
N ILE A 158 -8.00 -0.51 5.59
CA ILE A 158 -6.58 -0.85 5.63
C ILE A 158 -5.98 -0.43 6.96
N LYS A 159 -5.59 -1.42 7.74
CA LYS A 159 -4.86 -1.25 9.00
C LYS A 159 -3.35 -1.30 8.73
N HIS A 160 -2.61 -0.36 9.30
CA HIS A 160 -1.15 -0.32 9.19
C HIS A 160 -0.52 -0.59 10.54
N GLU A 161 0.22 -1.68 10.62
CA GLU A 161 1.08 -2.02 11.75
C GLU A 161 2.52 -1.65 11.42
N LYS A 162 3.08 -0.78 12.22
CA LYS A 162 4.45 -0.29 12.00
C LYS A 162 5.47 -1.44 12.19
N PRO A 163 6.55 -1.49 11.42
CA PRO A 163 6.99 -0.45 10.48
C PRO A 163 6.36 -0.52 9.09
N THR A 164 6.07 -1.69 8.54
CA THR A 164 5.75 -1.89 7.11
C THR A 164 4.70 -2.96 6.84
N THR A 165 3.92 -3.34 7.84
CA THR A 165 2.90 -4.39 7.70
C THR A 165 1.52 -3.75 7.48
N TYR A 166 0.78 -4.28 6.51
CA TYR A 166 -0.58 -3.85 6.19
C TYR A 166 -1.52 -5.05 6.26
N TYR A 167 -2.74 -4.77 6.69
CA TYR A 167 -3.84 -5.74 6.73
C TYR A 167 -5.07 -5.14 6.05
N GLU A 168 -5.73 -5.94 5.24
CA GLU A 168 -7.13 -5.70 4.88
C GLU A 168 -7.99 -6.16 6.04
N VAL A 169 -8.87 -5.29 6.50
CA VAL A 169 -9.78 -5.57 7.60
C VAL A 169 -11.19 -5.54 7.05
N GLN A 170 -11.90 -6.61 7.25
CA GLN A 170 -13.32 -6.73 6.90
C GLN A 170 -14.08 -7.20 8.12
N ASP A 171 -15.21 -6.57 8.38
CA ASP A 171 -16.15 -7.05 9.38
C ASP A 171 -16.90 -8.24 8.81
N VAL A 172 -16.58 -9.42 9.29
CA VAL A 172 -17.27 -10.66 8.91
C VAL A 172 -18.17 -11.12 10.05
N LEU A 173 -19.23 -11.87 9.71
CA LEU A 173 -20.05 -12.50 10.72
C LEU A 173 -19.19 -13.47 11.52
N SER A 174 -19.14 -13.30 12.84
CA SER A 174 -18.38 -14.17 13.74
C SER A 174 -18.72 -15.66 13.53
N GLY A 175 -17.73 -16.51 13.67
CA GLY A 175 -17.95 -17.97 13.63
C GLY A 175 -18.89 -18.45 14.74
N GLU A 176 -18.91 -17.74 15.86
CA GLU A 176 -19.66 -18.06 17.08
C GLU A 176 -20.99 -17.29 17.19
N TYR A 177 -21.46 -16.69 16.08
CA TYR A 177 -22.68 -15.83 16.06
C TYR A 177 -23.91 -16.47 16.71
N SER A 178 -24.09 -17.79 16.57
CA SER A 178 -25.23 -18.49 17.16
C SER A 178 -25.13 -18.59 18.68
N GLU A 179 -23.93 -18.72 19.22
CA GLU A 179 -23.68 -18.75 20.67
C GLU A 179 -23.86 -17.35 21.27
N ILE A 180 -23.36 -16.31 20.60
CA ILE A 180 -23.53 -14.90 21.01
C ILE A 180 -25.02 -14.54 21.07
N ILE A 181 -25.81 -14.92 20.05
CA ILE A 181 -27.26 -14.69 20.04
C ILE A 181 -27.94 -15.46 21.17
N ALA A 182 -27.59 -16.73 21.34
CA ALA A 182 -28.20 -17.57 22.38
C ALA A 182 -27.89 -17.06 23.80
N GLU A 183 -26.69 -16.54 24.03
CA GLU A 183 -26.27 -15.92 25.29
C GLU A 183 -27.04 -14.61 25.54
N ALA A 184 -27.13 -13.74 24.54
CA ALA A 184 -27.85 -12.47 24.63
C ALA A 184 -29.40 -12.61 24.81
N MET A 185 -29.92 -13.78 24.48
CA MET A 185 -31.34 -14.09 24.72
C MET A 185 -31.62 -14.63 26.12
N GLN A 186 -30.57 -14.95 26.90
CA GLN A 186 -30.78 -15.42 28.29
C GLN A 186 -31.15 -14.25 29.19
N PRO A 187 -31.95 -14.52 30.26
CA PRO A 187 -32.25 -13.50 31.25
C PRO A 187 -30.97 -13.00 31.94
N ASP A 188 -30.94 -11.71 32.28
CA ASP A 188 -29.86 -11.14 33.06
C ASP A 188 -29.90 -11.65 34.50
N ASP A 189 -28.85 -12.32 34.96
CA ASP A 189 -28.76 -12.88 36.32
C ASP A 189 -28.80 -11.81 37.43
N GLU A 190 -28.60 -10.51 37.07
CA GLU A 190 -28.67 -9.40 38.03
C GLU A 190 -30.07 -8.77 38.15
N ASP A 191 -31.01 -9.10 37.23
CA ASP A 191 -32.34 -8.53 37.20
C ASP A 191 -33.40 -9.64 37.41
N GLU A 192 -33.97 -9.75 38.63
CA GLU A 192 -34.93 -10.80 39.01
C GLU A 192 -36.24 -10.73 38.19
N ASP A 193 -36.51 -9.64 37.50
CA ASP A 193 -37.72 -9.42 36.67
C ASP A 193 -37.47 -9.65 35.16
N ASP A 194 -36.24 -9.96 34.73
CA ASP A 194 -35.91 -10.24 33.31
C ASP A 194 -36.24 -11.70 32.96
N GLU A 195 -37.24 -11.89 32.10
CA GLU A 195 -37.65 -13.21 31.59
C GLU A 195 -36.76 -13.68 30.38
N GLY A 196 -35.81 -12.86 29.94
CA GLY A 196 -35.02 -13.10 28.71
C GLY A 196 -35.86 -12.98 27.43
N MET A 197 -35.23 -13.07 26.27
CA MET A 197 -35.91 -12.94 24.97
C MET A 197 -36.23 -14.31 24.37
N SER A 198 -37.48 -14.58 24.09
CA SER A 198 -37.87 -15.82 23.40
C SER A 198 -37.61 -15.72 21.89
N PRO A 199 -37.38 -16.87 21.19
CA PRO A 199 -37.20 -16.90 19.73
C PRO A 199 -38.42 -16.28 18.98
N GLN A 200 -39.62 -16.37 19.53
CA GLN A 200 -40.82 -15.76 18.98
C GLN A 200 -40.77 -14.22 19.12
N ALA A 201 -40.37 -13.71 20.28
CA ALA A 201 -40.23 -12.27 20.50
C ALA A 201 -39.13 -11.69 19.58
N LEU A 202 -38.00 -12.38 19.44
CA LEU A 202 -36.92 -11.97 18.50
C LEU A 202 -37.41 -11.98 17.05
N SER A 203 -38.23 -12.97 16.65
CA SER A 203 -38.86 -13.00 15.32
C SER A 203 -39.78 -11.80 15.08
N ASP A 204 -40.58 -11.44 16.06
CA ASP A 204 -41.53 -10.34 15.96
C ASP A 204 -40.83 -8.97 15.90
N GLU A 205 -39.72 -8.81 16.62
CA GLU A 205 -38.95 -7.59 16.67
C GLU A 205 -38.06 -7.38 15.42
N THR A 206 -37.41 -8.44 14.95
CA THR A 206 -36.50 -8.37 13.80
C THR A 206 -37.21 -8.51 12.45
N GLY A 207 -38.45 -9.05 12.44
CA GLY A 207 -39.18 -9.39 11.23
C GLY A 207 -38.61 -10.63 10.51
N ILE A 208 -37.68 -11.36 11.11
CA ILE A 208 -37.11 -12.60 10.57
C ILE A 208 -38.06 -13.75 10.92
N PRO A 209 -38.46 -14.60 9.96
CA PRO A 209 -39.35 -15.73 10.24
C PRO A 209 -38.82 -16.65 11.34
N LEU A 210 -39.68 -17.15 12.22
CA LEU A 210 -39.31 -17.97 13.38
C LEU A 210 -38.47 -19.19 13.02
N ASP A 211 -38.82 -19.88 11.92
CA ASP A 211 -38.03 -21.03 11.45
C ASP A 211 -36.59 -20.63 11.09
N ARG A 212 -36.39 -19.40 10.58
CA ARG A 212 -35.06 -18.85 10.30
C ARG A 212 -34.31 -18.49 11.58
N ILE A 213 -34.99 -17.91 12.56
CA ILE A 213 -34.39 -17.66 13.88
C ILE A 213 -33.89 -18.97 14.50
N ASN A 214 -34.72 -20.03 14.48
CA ASN A 214 -34.30 -21.35 14.99
C ASN A 214 -33.11 -21.94 14.24
N GLN A 215 -33.03 -21.76 12.91
CA GLN A 215 -31.87 -22.19 12.11
C GLN A 215 -30.63 -21.37 12.42
N ILE A 216 -30.78 -20.07 12.72
CA ILE A 216 -29.66 -19.19 13.11
C ILE A 216 -29.13 -19.64 14.48
N LEU A 217 -30.03 -19.86 15.47
CA LEU A 217 -29.65 -20.36 16.78
C LEU A 217 -29.01 -21.75 16.74
N GLY A 218 -29.43 -22.58 15.80
CA GLY A 218 -28.79 -23.89 15.55
C GLY A 218 -27.48 -23.85 14.76
N GLY A 219 -27.04 -22.67 14.31
CA GLY A 219 -25.84 -22.50 13.46
C GLY A 219 -26.01 -23.01 12.02
N GLU A 220 -27.24 -23.41 11.62
CA GLU A 220 -27.52 -23.99 10.31
C GLU A 220 -27.73 -22.92 9.21
N PHE A 221 -28.01 -21.67 9.59
CA PHE A 221 -28.26 -20.58 8.66
C PHE A 221 -27.53 -19.30 9.10
N ARG A 222 -26.68 -18.78 8.21
CA ARG A 222 -26.00 -17.50 8.41
C ARG A 222 -26.89 -16.33 8.00
N PRO A 223 -27.19 -15.37 8.91
CA PRO A 223 -27.95 -14.19 8.55
C PRO A 223 -27.17 -13.33 7.54
N ARG A 224 -27.89 -12.76 6.56
CA ARG A 224 -27.34 -11.75 5.64
C ARG A 224 -27.28 -10.40 6.35
N ASP A 225 -26.59 -9.42 5.76
CA ASP A 225 -26.32 -8.10 6.35
C ASP A 225 -27.56 -7.41 6.96
N GLU A 226 -28.70 -7.47 6.25
CA GLU A 226 -29.95 -6.88 6.79
C GLU A 226 -30.45 -7.62 8.04
N GLY A 227 -30.46 -8.97 7.98
CA GLY A 227 -30.88 -9.79 9.10
C GLY A 227 -29.90 -9.70 10.28
N ARG A 228 -28.59 -9.65 10.01
CA ARG A 228 -27.56 -9.44 11.01
C ARG A 228 -27.77 -8.13 11.76
N ARG A 229 -27.89 -7.00 11.04
CA ARG A 229 -28.13 -5.69 11.65
C ARG A 229 -29.43 -5.61 12.46
N ALA A 230 -30.45 -6.35 12.02
CA ALA A 230 -31.69 -6.43 12.77
C ALA A 230 -31.49 -7.18 14.08
N LEU A 231 -30.75 -8.29 14.09
CA LEU A 231 -30.41 -9.07 15.28
C LEU A 231 -29.50 -8.27 16.23
N GLU A 232 -28.44 -7.66 15.71
CA GLU A 232 -27.54 -6.79 16.49
C GLU A 232 -28.28 -5.68 17.21
N LYS A 233 -29.24 -5.06 16.51
CA LYS A 233 -30.06 -3.99 17.08
C LYS A 233 -31.07 -4.47 18.13
N ALA A 234 -31.69 -5.64 17.91
CA ALA A 234 -32.68 -6.19 18.80
C ALA A 234 -32.09 -6.72 20.11
N LEU A 235 -30.88 -7.26 20.03
CA LEU A 235 -30.16 -7.88 21.16
C LEU A 235 -29.07 -6.99 21.78
N ASP A 236 -28.81 -5.81 21.18
CA ASP A 236 -27.72 -4.89 21.56
C ASP A 236 -26.34 -5.59 21.63
N VAL A 237 -26.07 -6.47 20.67
CA VAL A 237 -24.83 -7.24 20.58
C VAL A 237 -24.12 -6.95 19.25
N ASP A 238 -22.80 -7.16 19.22
CA ASP A 238 -22.01 -7.16 18.00
C ASP A 238 -21.78 -8.62 17.54
N LEU A 239 -22.30 -8.96 16.36
CA LEU A 239 -22.19 -10.29 15.76
C LEU A 239 -21.01 -10.35 14.76
N THR A 240 -20.19 -9.32 14.68
CA THR A 240 -19.06 -9.26 13.76
C THR A 240 -17.74 -9.46 14.47
N GLU A 241 -16.80 -10.01 13.73
CA GLU A 241 -15.40 -10.06 14.08
C GLU A 241 -14.55 -9.44 12.98
N GLU A 242 -13.44 -8.82 13.36
CA GLU A 242 -12.46 -8.31 12.39
C GLU A 242 -11.69 -9.48 11.78
N ASP A 243 -11.94 -9.78 10.52
CA ASP A 243 -11.06 -10.64 9.73
C ASP A 243 -9.91 -9.81 9.17
N MET A 244 -8.68 -10.16 9.56
CA MET A 244 -7.48 -9.44 9.15
C MET A 244 -6.64 -10.28 8.19
N ASN A 245 -6.70 -9.94 6.90
CA ASN A 245 -5.86 -10.54 5.90
C ASN A 245 -4.57 -9.73 5.70
N LYS A 246 -3.41 -10.35 5.96
CA LYS A 246 -2.12 -9.69 5.80
C LYS A 246 -1.79 -9.50 4.32
N LEU A 247 -1.51 -8.27 3.92
CA LEU A 247 -1.02 -7.93 2.59
C LEU A 247 0.50 -8.16 2.50
N MET A 248 0.92 -9.00 1.57
CA MET A 248 2.33 -9.16 1.25
C MET A 248 2.82 -7.99 0.39
N ALA A 249 4.13 -7.75 0.41
CA ALA A 249 4.71 -6.69 -0.42
C ALA A 249 4.49 -6.95 -1.93
N SER A 250 4.48 -8.22 -2.36
CA SER A 250 4.11 -8.61 -3.72
C SER A 250 2.68 -8.16 -4.07
N ASP A 251 1.71 -8.46 -3.18
CA ASP A 251 0.30 -8.15 -3.42
C ASP A 251 0.07 -6.63 -3.55
N ILE A 252 0.76 -5.84 -2.70
CA ILE A 252 0.71 -4.37 -2.76
C ILE A 252 1.34 -3.86 -4.06
N ARG A 253 2.44 -4.48 -4.50
CA ARG A 253 3.08 -4.12 -5.77
C ARG A 253 2.17 -4.38 -6.95
N ASP A 254 1.59 -5.60 -7.04
CA ASP A 254 0.67 -5.99 -8.11
C ASP A 254 -0.58 -5.09 -8.13
N TRP A 255 -1.10 -4.72 -6.94
CA TRP A 255 -2.19 -3.77 -6.80
C TRP A 255 -1.83 -2.40 -7.39
N PHE A 256 -0.65 -1.87 -7.05
CA PHE A 256 -0.22 -0.55 -7.54
C PHE A 256 0.13 -0.55 -9.03
N GLU A 257 0.66 -1.64 -9.55
CA GLU A 257 0.92 -1.82 -10.99
C GLU A 257 -0.37 -1.79 -11.83
N ALA A 258 -1.49 -2.21 -11.23
CA ALA A 258 -2.80 -2.16 -11.86
C ALA A 258 -3.44 -0.76 -11.89
N ILE A 259 -2.88 0.25 -11.20
CA ILE A 259 -3.43 1.61 -11.20
C ILE A 259 -3.19 2.26 -12.58
N PRO A 260 -4.24 2.73 -13.27
CA PRO A 260 -4.10 3.42 -14.54
C PRO A 260 -3.35 4.76 -14.39
N ASP A 261 -2.60 5.14 -15.42
CA ASP A 261 -1.82 6.40 -15.43
C ASP A 261 -2.71 7.63 -15.18
N ASP A 262 -3.88 7.67 -15.80
CA ASP A 262 -4.88 8.72 -15.62
C ASP A 262 -5.31 8.89 -14.14
N ASP A 263 -5.38 7.80 -13.38
CA ASP A 263 -5.75 7.80 -11.97
C ASP A 263 -4.55 8.21 -11.08
N ILE A 264 -3.32 7.89 -11.51
CA ILE A 264 -2.06 8.29 -10.86
C ILE A 264 -1.90 9.82 -10.89
N GLU A 265 -2.22 10.46 -12.02
CA GLU A 265 -2.15 11.91 -12.18
C GLU A 265 -3.09 12.64 -11.21
N VAL A 266 -4.32 12.14 -11.01
CA VAL A 266 -5.28 12.70 -10.02
C VAL A 266 -4.77 12.55 -8.59
N LEU A 267 -3.85 11.60 -8.35
CA LEU A 267 -3.15 11.45 -7.06
C LEU A 267 -1.96 12.41 -6.90
N GLY A 268 -1.65 13.21 -7.92
CA GLY A 268 -0.52 14.14 -7.95
C GLY A 268 0.83 13.44 -8.06
N ILE A 269 0.84 12.29 -8.66
CA ILE A 269 2.04 11.50 -8.92
C ILE A 269 2.26 11.51 -10.43
N ASP A 270 3.48 11.82 -10.87
CA ASP A 270 3.83 11.73 -12.28
C ASP A 270 4.04 10.25 -12.66
N ALA A 271 3.15 9.74 -13.49
CA ALA A 271 3.20 8.34 -13.93
C ALA A 271 4.46 8.00 -14.74
N ALA A 272 5.09 9.00 -15.40
CA ALA A 272 6.31 8.81 -16.16
C ALA A 272 7.55 8.66 -15.27
N ASP A 273 7.60 9.41 -14.16
CA ASP A 273 8.80 9.54 -13.33
C ASP A 273 8.67 8.95 -11.93
N SER A 274 7.45 8.54 -11.50
CA SER A 274 7.20 8.17 -10.09
C SER A 274 6.03 7.21 -9.91
N ARG A 275 6.03 6.07 -10.58
CA ARG A 275 4.93 5.10 -10.41
C ARG A 275 4.84 4.54 -8.99
N PRO A 276 3.62 4.33 -8.45
CA PRO A 276 3.39 3.86 -7.09
C PRO A 276 4.04 2.51 -6.75
N GLU A 277 4.09 1.56 -7.69
CA GLU A 277 4.71 0.25 -7.51
C GLU A 277 6.21 0.32 -7.25
N TRP A 278 6.89 1.41 -7.63
CA TRP A 278 8.34 1.59 -7.37
C TRP A 278 8.66 1.88 -5.91
N MET A 279 7.64 2.22 -5.09
CA MET A 279 7.78 2.28 -3.63
C MET A 279 7.95 0.89 -2.99
N ILE A 280 7.67 -0.15 -3.75
CA ILE A 280 7.89 -1.55 -3.37
C ILE A 280 9.13 -2.04 -4.11
N MET A 281 10.25 -2.01 -3.42
CA MET A 281 11.56 -2.26 -4.01
C MET A 281 11.74 -3.73 -4.39
N THR A 282 12.18 -3.98 -5.61
CA THR A 282 12.69 -5.28 -6.10
C THR A 282 14.20 -5.24 -6.30
N VAL A 283 14.74 -4.04 -6.44
CA VAL A 283 16.17 -3.76 -6.58
C VAL A 283 16.57 -2.74 -5.52
N LEU A 284 17.66 -3.02 -4.80
CA LEU A 284 18.21 -2.09 -3.82
C LEU A 284 19.46 -1.41 -4.43
N PRO A 285 19.47 -0.06 -4.50
CA PRO A 285 20.66 0.65 -4.96
C PRO A 285 21.82 0.53 -3.96
N VAL A 286 23.00 0.28 -4.47
CA VAL A 286 24.24 0.26 -3.68
C VAL A 286 25.03 1.51 -4.03
N PRO A 287 25.22 2.44 -3.08
CA PRO A 287 25.94 3.68 -3.34
C PRO A 287 27.42 3.41 -3.67
N PRO A 288 28.08 4.31 -4.41
CA PRO A 288 29.52 4.21 -4.70
C PRO A 288 30.36 4.07 -3.44
N VAL A 289 31.47 3.34 -3.53
CA VAL A 289 32.41 3.18 -2.39
C VAL A 289 32.92 4.54 -1.89
N THR A 290 33.13 5.48 -2.79
CA THR A 290 33.57 6.86 -2.49
C THR A 290 32.58 7.72 -1.74
N ALA A 291 31.29 7.35 -1.76
CA ALA A 291 30.20 8.10 -1.11
C ALA A 291 29.78 7.50 0.24
N ARG A 292 30.36 6.36 0.62
CA ARG A 292 30.05 5.72 1.92
C ARG A 292 30.83 6.38 3.05
N PRO A 293 30.21 6.53 4.24
CA PRO A 293 30.88 7.08 5.43
C PRO A 293 31.97 6.17 5.95
#